data_c2da554cd61d182efc32bbe2002c2391
#
_entry.id   c2da554cd61d182efc32bbe2002c2391
#
_cell.length_a   1.000
_cell.length_b   1.000
_cell.length_c   1.000
_cell.angle_alpha   90.00
_cell.angle_beta   90.00
_cell.angle_gamma   90.00
#
_symmetry.space_group_name_H-M   'P 1'
#
loop_
_entity.id
_entity.type
_entity.pdbx_description
1 polymer ?
#
loop_
_entity_poly.entity_id
_entity_poly.type
_entity_poly.pdbx_seq_one_letter_code
_entity_poly.pdbx_strand_id
1 'polypeptide(L)'
;VDVLDFDTRRDCQEEGRLARLAEASGIFFTGGNQLRLSTILGGTQVARCIRLRNAQGVTVAGTSAGAGFLSEHMIAFGAEGSSPRASSVRLAPGLGLTNRFVIDQHFRQRDRLGRLTAALAYNPFAIGIGLDEDTAAFISPDDTLEVEGSGAVTVVDAHDLQFSSMAHADEDGPVCMLCLGVHILIAGATFNLHTRRASAGRLATRKT
;
A
#
# COMPACT_ATOMS: atom_id res chain seq x y z
N VAL A 1 0.20 10.85 -22.99
CA VAL A 1 -0.51 10.48 -21.74
C VAL A 1 -2.01 10.63 -21.98
N ASP A 2 -2.74 9.56 -21.71
CA ASP A 2 -4.21 9.54 -21.78
C ASP A 2 -4.80 9.63 -20.38
N VAL A 3 -5.84 10.45 -20.22
CA VAL A 3 -6.61 10.52 -18.98
C VAL A 3 -7.89 9.70 -19.18
N LEU A 4 -8.17 8.83 -18.21
CA LEU A 4 -9.39 8.02 -18.16
C LEU A 4 -10.14 8.34 -16.87
N ASP A 5 -11.28 9.00 -16.98
CA ASP A 5 -12.13 9.31 -15.85
C ASP A 5 -13.18 8.21 -15.67
N PHE A 6 -13.39 7.79 -14.42
CA PHE A 6 -14.39 6.81 -14.03
C PHE A 6 -15.24 7.40 -12.90
N ASP A 7 -16.39 7.96 -13.25
CA ASP A 7 -17.31 8.54 -12.27
C ASP A 7 -18.32 7.53 -11.75
N THR A 8 -18.64 6.53 -12.57
CA THR A 8 -19.61 5.48 -12.26
C THR A 8 -19.06 4.10 -12.63
N ARG A 9 -19.65 3.05 -12.06
CA ARG A 9 -19.34 1.67 -12.45
C ARG A 9 -19.68 1.37 -13.92
N ARG A 10 -20.61 2.13 -14.53
CA ARG A 10 -20.99 1.97 -15.93
C ARG A 10 -19.84 2.35 -16.85
N ASP A 11 -19.06 3.38 -16.49
CA ASP A 11 -17.90 3.83 -17.26
C ASP A 11 -16.84 2.73 -17.39
N CYS A 12 -16.81 1.80 -16.42
CA CYS A 12 -15.90 0.65 -16.43
C CYS A 12 -16.27 -0.46 -17.42
N GLN A 13 -17.36 -0.30 -18.15
CA GLN A 13 -17.84 -1.25 -19.17
C GLN A 13 -17.66 -0.68 -20.60
N GLU A 14 -17.22 0.55 -20.74
CA GLU A 14 -17.01 1.19 -22.04
C GLU A 14 -15.84 0.56 -22.80
N GLU A 15 -16.13 0.00 -23.97
CA GLU A 15 -15.13 -0.69 -24.80
C GLU A 15 -13.97 0.20 -25.18
N GLY A 16 -14.21 1.48 -25.47
CA GLY A 16 -13.15 2.43 -25.82
C GLY A 16 -12.14 2.67 -24.68
N ARG A 17 -12.60 2.72 -23.42
CA ARG A 17 -11.73 2.86 -22.24
C ARG A 17 -10.95 1.57 -21.98
N LEU A 18 -11.61 0.41 -22.14
CA LEU A 18 -10.95 -0.89 -22.00
C LEU A 18 -9.87 -1.09 -23.07
N ALA A 19 -10.13 -0.72 -24.33
CA ALA A 19 -9.14 -0.79 -25.40
C ALA A 19 -7.91 0.07 -25.10
N ARG A 20 -8.10 1.31 -24.64
CA ARG A 20 -6.99 2.20 -24.26
C ARG A 20 -6.16 1.64 -23.08
N LEU A 21 -6.81 1.03 -22.07
CA LEU A 21 -6.12 0.36 -20.98
C LEU A 21 -5.34 -0.87 -21.46
N ALA A 22 -5.88 -1.63 -22.41
CA ALA A 22 -5.22 -2.81 -22.96
C ALA A 22 -3.93 -2.46 -23.73
N GLU A 23 -3.83 -1.26 -24.29
CA GLU A 23 -2.66 -0.77 -25.02
C GLU A 23 -1.69 0.05 -24.16
N ALA A 24 -2.05 0.36 -22.91
CA ALA A 24 -1.24 1.20 -22.03
C ALA A 24 0.12 0.56 -21.72
N SER A 25 1.21 1.33 -21.84
CA SER A 25 2.56 0.94 -21.43
C SER A 25 2.85 1.16 -19.94
N GLY A 26 1.99 1.89 -19.25
CA GLY A 26 2.02 2.14 -17.82
C GLY A 26 0.67 2.70 -17.35
N ILE A 27 0.31 2.46 -16.11
CA ILE A 27 -0.97 2.89 -15.54
C ILE A 27 -0.67 3.62 -14.23
N PHE A 28 -1.24 4.81 -14.07
CA PHE A 28 -1.04 5.63 -12.88
C PHE A 28 -2.39 6.04 -12.26
N PHE A 29 -2.59 5.68 -11.00
CA PHE A 29 -3.75 6.11 -10.22
C PHE A 29 -3.46 7.43 -9.51
N THR A 30 -4.26 8.44 -9.78
CA THR A 30 -4.23 9.71 -9.05
C THR A 30 -4.81 9.56 -7.64
N GLY A 31 -4.61 10.57 -6.82
CA GLY A 31 -5.20 10.64 -5.47
C GLY A 31 -6.71 10.87 -5.47
N GLY A 32 -7.26 11.10 -4.29
CA GLY A 32 -8.68 11.35 -4.07
C GLY A 32 -9.24 10.55 -2.90
N ASN A 33 -10.34 9.85 -3.11
CA ASN A 33 -10.98 9.01 -2.10
C ASN A 33 -10.83 7.53 -2.44
N GLN A 34 -10.08 6.78 -1.62
CA GLN A 34 -9.80 5.37 -1.87
C GLN A 34 -11.05 4.48 -1.82
N LEU A 35 -12.03 4.82 -1.01
CA LEU A 35 -13.29 4.06 -0.99
C LEU A 35 -14.08 4.27 -2.28
N ARG A 36 -14.04 5.49 -2.85
CA ARG A 36 -14.62 5.77 -4.17
C ARG A 36 -13.93 4.94 -5.26
N LEU A 37 -12.59 4.84 -5.25
CA LEU A 37 -11.85 3.98 -6.18
C LEU A 37 -12.31 2.52 -6.06
N SER A 38 -12.37 1.99 -4.84
CA SER A 38 -12.81 0.62 -4.58
C SER A 38 -14.24 0.37 -5.05
N THR A 39 -15.18 1.24 -4.73
CA THR A 39 -16.60 1.06 -5.07
C THR A 39 -16.90 1.21 -6.55
N ILE A 40 -16.18 2.07 -7.27
CA ILE A 40 -16.35 2.28 -8.70
C ILE A 40 -15.63 1.19 -9.50
N LEU A 41 -14.34 0.96 -9.22
CA LEU A 41 -13.49 0.07 -10.02
C LEU A 41 -13.55 -1.39 -9.56
N GLY A 42 -13.74 -1.65 -8.26
CA GLY A 42 -13.68 -2.99 -7.69
C GLY A 42 -14.61 -3.99 -8.36
N GLY A 43 -14.06 -5.14 -8.78
CA GLY A 43 -14.79 -6.22 -9.44
C GLY A 43 -15.24 -5.94 -10.89
N THR A 44 -14.87 -4.80 -11.48
CA THR A 44 -15.23 -4.44 -12.86
C THR A 44 -14.26 -5.03 -13.89
N GLN A 45 -14.61 -4.89 -15.17
CA GLN A 45 -13.73 -5.28 -16.30
C GLN A 45 -12.45 -4.43 -16.31
N VAL A 46 -12.52 -3.15 -15.95
CA VAL A 46 -11.36 -2.26 -15.83
C VAL A 46 -10.38 -2.79 -14.78
N ALA A 47 -10.84 -3.10 -13.57
CA ALA A 47 -9.98 -3.67 -12.54
C ALA A 47 -9.33 -5.00 -12.96
N ARG A 48 -10.09 -5.84 -13.67
CA ARG A 48 -9.57 -7.11 -14.23
C ARG A 48 -8.50 -6.84 -15.29
N CYS A 49 -8.77 -5.91 -16.21
CA CYS A 49 -7.82 -5.52 -17.25
C CYS A 49 -6.50 -5.01 -16.64
N ILE A 50 -6.57 -4.11 -15.65
CA ILE A 50 -5.38 -3.55 -14.99
C ILE A 50 -4.57 -4.65 -14.31
N ARG A 51 -5.21 -5.57 -13.57
CA ARG A 51 -4.50 -6.71 -12.95
C ARG A 51 -3.83 -7.60 -14.00
N LEU A 52 -4.51 -7.89 -15.10
CA LEU A 52 -3.96 -8.67 -16.20
C LEU A 52 -2.74 -7.97 -16.83
N ARG A 53 -2.85 -6.67 -17.08
CA ARG A 53 -1.75 -5.88 -17.64
C ARG A 53 -0.54 -5.85 -16.70
N ASN A 54 -0.78 -5.69 -15.38
CA ASN A 54 0.29 -5.76 -14.39
C ASN A 54 0.97 -7.14 -14.38
N ALA A 55 0.19 -8.23 -14.43
CA ALA A 55 0.73 -9.58 -14.52
C ALA A 55 1.53 -9.83 -15.82
N GLN A 56 1.29 -9.05 -16.87
CA GLN A 56 2.05 -9.04 -18.13
C GLN A 56 3.28 -8.13 -18.09
N GLY A 57 3.59 -7.51 -16.97
CA GLY A 57 4.77 -6.65 -16.78
C GLY A 57 4.52 -5.16 -17.01
N VAL A 58 3.27 -4.73 -17.20
CA VAL A 58 2.97 -3.29 -17.27
C VAL A 58 3.05 -2.70 -15.87
N THR A 59 3.84 -1.64 -15.72
CA THR A 59 3.97 -0.93 -14.45
C THR A 59 2.65 -0.27 -14.07
N VAL A 60 2.20 -0.54 -12.85
CA VAL A 60 1.05 0.14 -12.24
C VAL A 60 1.52 0.90 -11.02
N ALA A 61 1.25 2.17 -10.97
CA ALA A 61 1.64 3.06 -9.88
C ALA A 61 0.44 3.88 -9.38
N GLY A 62 0.60 4.50 -8.23
CA GLY A 62 -0.43 5.38 -7.68
C GLY A 62 0.13 6.33 -6.65
N THR A 63 -0.57 7.45 -6.44
CA THR A 63 -0.26 8.43 -5.41
C THR A 63 -1.42 8.58 -4.44
N SER A 64 -1.11 8.82 -3.15
CA SER A 64 -2.12 9.03 -2.10
C SER A 64 -3.15 7.89 -2.05
N ALA A 65 -4.44 8.20 -2.23
CA ALA A 65 -5.50 7.18 -2.31
C ALA A 65 -5.25 6.14 -3.41
N GLY A 66 -4.68 6.55 -4.56
CA GLY A 66 -4.32 5.65 -5.64
C GLY A 66 -3.23 4.66 -5.25
N ALA A 67 -2.25 5.06 -4.42
CA ALA A 67 -1.24 4.14 -3.90
C ALA A 67 -1.86 3.12 -2.93
N GLY A 68 -2.68 3.58 -1.98
CA GLY A 68 -3.36 2.70 -1.02
C GLY A 68 -4.31 1.69 -1.69
N PHE A 69 -4.88 2.06 -2.84
CA PHE A 69 -5.80 1.21 -3.59
C PHE A 69 -5.13 0.00 -4.27
N LEU A 70 -3.80 0.03 -4.49
CA LEU A 70 -3.11 -1.03 -5.25
C LEU A 70 -3.12 -2.39 -4.56
N SER A 71 -3.11 -2.44 -3.23
CA SER A 71 -3.13 -3.68 -2.45
C SER A 71 -4.51 -4.36 -2.46
N GLU A 72 -4.55 -5.63 -2.07
CA GLU A 72 -5.81 -6.38 -1.89
C GLU A 72 -6.58 -5.89 -0.67
N HIS A 73 -5.88 -5.74 0.46
CA HIS A 73 -6.43 -5.15 1.68
C HIS A 73 -6.01 -3.69 1.77
N MET A 74 -6.97 -2.81 1.64
CA MET A 74 -6.74 -1.36 1.61
C MET A 74 -7.23 -0.73 2.91
N ILE A 75 -6.45 0.17 3.50
CA ILE A 75 -6.92 1.04 4.58
C ILE A 75 -7.88 2.07 3.98
N ALA A 76 -9.19 1.86 4.19
CA ALA A 76 -10.22 2.77 3.68
C ALA A 76 -10.34 4.04 4.53
N PHE A 77 -10.35 3.86 5.84
CA PHE A 77 -10.39 4.90 6.86
C PHE A 77 -9.54 4.51 8.05
N GLY A 78 -9.15 5.49 8.85
CA GLY A 78 -8.46 5.24 10.10
C GLY A 78 -8.10 6.52 10.82
N ALA A 79 -8.05 6.44 12.15
CA ALA A 79 -7.62 7.53 13.01
C ALA A 79 -6.11 7.79 12.84
N GLU A 80 -5.70 9.03 13.06
CA GLU A 80 -4.32 9.42 13.24
C GLU A 80 -3.87 9.05 14.66
N GLY A 81 -2.58 8.84 14.87
CA GLY A 81 -1.98 8.48 16.14
C GLY A 81 -0.97 7.35 16.04
N SER A 82 -0.03 7.33 16.98
CA SER A 82 1.08 6.38 17.02
C SER A 82 0.72 5.02 17.62
N SER A 83 -0.37 4.94 18.41
CA SER A 83 -0.75 3.71 19.11
C SER A 83 -1.86 2.95 18.38
N PRO A 84 -1.72 1.63 18.18
CA PRO A 84 -2.77 0.82 17.57
C PRO A 84 -3.98 0.69 18.51
N ARG A 85 -5.18 0.86 17.94
CA ARG A 85 -6.46 0.58 18.58
C ARG A 85 -7.31 -0.28 17.67
N ALA A 86 -8.21 -1.07 18.22
CA ALA A 86 -9.08 -1.93 17.41
C ALA A 86 -9.91 -1.11 16.41
N SER A 87 -10.42 0.06 16.80
CA SER A 87 -11.19 0.97 15.94
C SER A 87 -10.34 1.87 15.05
N SER A 88 -8.99 1.91 15.21
CA SER A 88 -8.13 2.88 14.51
C SER A 88 -7.99 2.63 13.00
N VAL A 89 -8.54 1.52 12.49
CA VAL A 89 -8.49 1.19 11.07
C VAL A 89 -9.77 0.51 10.60
N ARG A 90 -10.20 0.86 9.39
CA ARG A 90 -11.22 0.12 8.63
C ARG A 90 -10.64 -0.30 7.30
N LEU A 91 -10.63 -1.60 7.07
CA LEU A 91 -10.14 -2.19 5.84
C LEU A 91 -11.28 -2.33 4.82
N ALA A 92 -10.94 -2.20 3.55
CA ALA A 92 -11.82 -2.48 2.42
C ALA A 92 -11.03 -3.17 1.31
N PRO A 93 -11.69 -3.85 0.37
CA PRO A 93 -11.03 -4.40 -0.79
C PRO A 93 -10.39 -3.28 -1.63
N GLY A 94 -9.13 -3.45 -1.99
CA GLY A 94 -8.45 -2.62 -2.97
C GLY A 94 -8.47 -3.23 -4.37
N LEU A 95 -7.50 -2.84 -5.21
CA LEU A 95 -7.39 -3.32 -6.59
C LEU A 95 -6.93 -4.79 -6.67
N GLY A 96 -6.17 -5.25 -5.66
CA GLY A 96 -5.69 -6.63 -5.60
C GLY A 96 -4.54 -6.92 -6.57
N LEU A 97 -3.59 -6.00 -6.74
CA LEU A 97 -2.33 -6.31 -7.45
C LEU A 97 -1.45 -7.23 -6.60
N THR A 98 -1.56 -7.12 -5.31
CA THR A 98 -0.82 -7.93 -4.33
C THR A 98 -1.59 -8.06 -3.03
N ASN A 99 -1.44 -9.20 -2.38
CA ASN A 99 -1.92 -9.46 -1.02
C ASN A 99 -0.79 -9.44 0.02
N ARG A 100 0.44 -9.19 -0.41
CA ARG A 100 1.65 -9.30 0.43
C ARG A 100 1.87 -8.10 1.33
N PHE A 101 1.30 -6.96 0.97
CA PHE A 101 1.45 -5.74 1.75
C PHE A 101 0.20 -4.87 1.77
N VAL A 102 0.12 -4.04 2.80
CA VAL A 102 -0.88 -2.98 2.98
C VAL A 102 -0.15 -1.65 2.91
N ILE A 103 -0.66 -0.72 2.08
CA ILE A 103 -0.04 0.59 1.88
C ILE A 103 -0.81 1.65 2.66
N ASP A 104 -0.09 2.47 3.43
CA ASP A 104 -0.57 3.73 3.98
C ASP A 104 0.27 4.89 3.45
N GLN A 105 -0.32 6.05 3.29
CA GLN A 105 0.30 7.21 2.62
C GLN A 105 0.15 8.48 3.46
N HIS A 106 0.90 9.55 3.16
CA HIS A 106 1.06 10.70 4.04
C HIS A 106 1.45 10.27 5.46
N PHE A 107 2.33 9.28 5.54
CA PHE A 107 2.44 8.42 6.71
C PHE A 107 2.92 9.18 7.96
N ARG A 108 4.11 9.72 7.90
CA ARG A 108 4.66 10.54 9.00
C ARG A 108 3.90 11.86 9.16
N GLN A 109 3.49 12.48 8.05
CA GLN A 109 2.83 13.78 8.04
C GLN A 109 1.48 13.77 8.79
N ARG A 110 0.87 12.58 8.90
CA ARG A 110 -0.42 12.40 9.57
C ARG A 110 -0.37 11.40 10.74
N ASP A 111 0.81 11.12 11.27
CA ASP A 111 1.00 10.19 12.40
C ASP A 111 0.18 8.89 12.26
N ARG A 112 0.47 8.08 11.22
CA ARG A 112 -0.35 6.94 10.84
C ARG A 112 0.17 5.58 11.30
N LEU A 113 1.19 5.55 12.17
CA LEU A 113 1.79 4.30 12.65
C LEU A 113 0.76 3.41 13.33
N GLY A 114 -0.10 3.98 14.19
CA GLY A 114 -1.09 3.22 14.95
C GLY A 114 -2.09 2.50 14.04
N ARG A 115 -2.60 3.16 12.99
CA ARG A 115 -3.56 2.50 12.09
C ARG A 115 -2.91 1.48 11.17
N LEU A 116 -1.65 1.68 10.75
CA LEU A 116 -0.93 0.69 9.95
C LEU A 116 -0.64 -0.56 10.79
N THR A 117 -0.18 -0.41 12.04
CA THR A 117 0.03 -1.53 12.95
C THR A 117 -1.28 -2.25 13.30
N ALA A 118 -2.39 -1.52 13.47
CA ALA A 118 -3.71 -2.12 13.66
C ALA A 118 -4.14 -2.93 12.42
N ALA A 119 -3.87 -2.44 11.21
CA ALA A 119 -4.13 -3.19 9.98
C ALA A 119 -3.35 -4.51 9.93
N LEU A 120 -2.11 -4.52 10.40
CA LEU A 120 -1.29 -5.73 10.51
C LEU A 120 -1.75 -6.65 11.64
N ALA A 121 -2.31 -6.11 12.72
CA ALA A 121 -2.90 -6.95 13.76
C ALA A 121 -4.11 -7.77 13.25
N TYR A 122 -4.85 -7.24 12.26
CA TYR A 122 -5.89 -7.98 11.54
C TYR A 122 -5.33 -8.89 10.45
N ASN A 123 -4.17 -8.56 9.84
CA ASN A 123 -3.56 -9.27 8.73
C ASN A 123 -2.05 -9.49 8.98
N PRO A 124 -1.66 -10.33 9.96
CA PRO A 124 -0.26 -10.44 10.37
C PRO A 124 0.66 -11.08 9.31
N PHE A 125 0.11 -11.68 8.27
CA PHE A 125 0.88 -12.20 7.14
C PHE A 125 1.39 -11.08 6.21
N ALA A 126 0.73 -9.94 6.19
CA ALA A 126 1.08 -8.81 5.32
C ALA A 126 2.24 -7.99 5.89
N ILE A 127 2.88 -7.22 5.02
CA ILE A 127 3.88 -6.22 5.37
C ILE A 127 3.19 -4.85 5.30
N GLY A 128 3.38 -4.01 6.31
CA GLY A 128 2.91 -2.63 6.30
C GLY A 128 3.91 -1.72 5.60
N ILE A 129 3.45 -0.92 4.64
CA ILE A 129 4.27 0.06 3.92
C ILE A 129 3.68 1.44 4.17
N GLY A 130 4.36 2.26 4.97
CA GLY A 130 4.01 3.65 5.22
C GLY A 130 4.84 4.57 4.33
N LEU A 131 4.17 5.29 3.40
CA LEU A 131 4.81 6.20 2.46
C LEU A 131 4.71 7.65 2.95
N ASP A 132 5.85 8.32 3.12
CA ASP A 132 5.90 9.76 3.35
C ASP A 132 5.55 10.55 2.08
N GLU A 133 5.22 11.83 2.23
CA GLU A 133 5.10 12.75 1.10
C GLU A 133 6.45 12.89 0.40
N ASP A 134 6.43 13.25 -0.89
CA ASP A 134 7.60 13.38 -1.76
C ASP A 134 8.51 12.13 -1.73
N THR A 135 7.90 10.95 -1.61
CA THR A 135 8.62 9.68 -1.52
C THR A 135 7.91 8.59 -2.32
N ALA A 136 8.68 7.79 -3.03
CA ALA A 136 8.19 6.68 -3.82
C ALA A 136 8.87 5.35 -3.40
N ALA A 137 8.09 4.28 -3.41
CA ALA A 137 8.55 2.91 -3.28
C ALA A 137 8.41 2.22 -4.65
N PHE A 138 9.52 1.85 -5.25
CA PHE A 138 9.56 1.07 -6.50
C PHE A 138 9.69 -0.40 -6.14
N ILE A 139 8.74 -1.22 -6.58
CA ILE A 139 8.75 -2.67 -6.33
C ILE A 139 9.04 -3.37 -7.66
N SER A 140 10.18 -4.03 -7.71
CA SER A 140 10.65 -4.77 -8.88
C SER A 140 10.07 -6.20 -8.93
N PRO A 141 10.15 -6.89 -10.09
CA PRO A 141 9.67 -8.27 -10.23
C PRO A 141 10.38 -9.30 -9.33
N ASP A 142 11.57 -8.97 -8.80
CA ASP A 142 12.33 -9.79 -7.84
C ASP A 142 11.94 -9.52 -6.38
N ASP A 143 10.80 -8.85 -6.17
CA ASP A 143 10.28 -8.48 -4.86
C ASP A 143 11.15 -7.46 -4.08
N THR A 144 12.03 -6.75 -4.75
CA THR A 144 12.84 -5.70 -4.12
C THR A 144 12.10 -4.37 -4.18
N LEU A 145 11.85 -3.80 -2.99
CA LEU A 145 11.39 -2.44 -2.80
C LEU A 145 12.60 -1.52 -2.69
N GLU A 146 12.70 -0.52 -3.55
CA GLU A 146 13.70 0.55 -3.52
C GLU A 146 13.02 1.88 -3.24
N VAL A 147 13.65 2.72 -2.42
CA VAL A 147 13.11 4.03 -2.01
C VAL A 147 13.79 5.14 -2.78
N GLU A 148 12.98 6.09 -3.28
CA GLU A 148 13.42 7.34 -3.88
C GLU A 148 12.58 8.51 -3.34
N GLY A 149 13.17 9.69 -3.25
CA GLY A 149 12.51 10.91 -2.78
C GLY A 149 13.19 11.53 -1.56
N SER A 150 12.55 12.52 -0.94
CA SER A 150 13.13 13.30 0.16
C SER A 150 12.73 12.81 1.55
N GLY A 151 11.65 12.02 1.65
CA GLY A 151 11.17 11.45 2.91
C GLY A 151 11.62 10.01 3.10
N ALA A 152 10.79 9.23 3.78
CA ALA A 152 11.08 7.84 4.11
C ALA A 152 9.92 6.92 3.74
N VAL A 153 10.25 5.64 3.60
CA VAL A 153 9.30 4.53 3.62
C VAL A 153 9.49 3.80 4.95
N THR A 154 8.43 3.73 5.75
CA THR A 154 8.40 2.92 6.96
C THR A 154 7.84 1.55 6.62
N VAL A 155 8.66 0.51 6.78
CA VAL A 155 8.21 -0.88 6.65
C VAL A 155 7.96 -1.45 8.03
N VAL A 156 6.75 -1.96 8.26
CA VAL A 156 6.36 -2.66 9.48
C VAL A 156 6.12 -4.12 9.14
N ASP A 157 6.84 -5.02 9.79
CA ASP A 157 6.74 -6.46 9.57
C ASP A 157 6.26 -7.17 10.83
N ALA A 158 5.16 -7.89 10.69
CA ALA A 158 4.56 -8.69 11.74
C ALA A 158 4.96 -10.18 11.66
N HIS A 159 5.98 -10.54 10.87
CA HIS A 159 6.41 -11.94 10.70
C HIS A 159 6.76 -12.63 12.03
N ASP A 160 7.46 -11.90 12.89
CA ASP A 160 7.90 -12.42 14.19
C ASP A 160 6.92 -12.07 15.33
N LEU A 161 5.68 -11.69 14.99
CA LEU A 161 4.66 -11.32 15.97
C LEU A 161 4.40 -12.49 16.93
N GLN A 162 4.74 -12.31 18.21
CA GLN A 162 4.57 -13.33 19.25
C GLN A 162 3.22 -13.21 19.97
N PHE A 163 2.67 -12.00 20.02
CA PHE A 163 1.41 -11.76 20.70
C PHE A 163 0.68 -10.55 20.11
N SER A 164 -0.64 -10.67 20.00
CA SER A 164 -1.54 -9.57 19.68
C SER A 164 -2.78 -9.68 20.54
N SER A 165 -3.18 -8.58 21.19
CA SER A 165 -4.44 -8.53 21.92
C SER A 165 -5.64 -8.17 21.04
N MET A 166 -5.48 -8.03 19.74
CA MET A 166 -6.52 -7.54 18.80
C MET A 166 -7.84 -8.31 18.92
N ALA A 167 -7.78 -9.64 19.07
CA ALA A 167 -8.98 -10.48 19.14
C ALA A 167 -9.83 -10.26 20.41
N HIS A 168 -9.27 -9.62 21.43
CA HIS A 168 -9.90 -9.40 22.73
C HIS A 168 -9.92 -7.92 23.14
N ALA A 169 -9.51 -7.04 22.24
CA ALA A 169 -9.51 -5.60 22.51
C ALA A 169 -10.95 -5.05 22.48
N ASP A 170 -11.26 -4.18 23.41
CA ASP A 170 -12.47 -3.36 23.34
C ASP A 170 -12.44 -2.49 22.07
N GLU A 171 -13.60 -2.06 21.57
CA GLU A 171 -13.70 -1.34 20.29
C GLU A 171 -12.74 -0.15 20.20
N ASP A 172 -12.62 0.65 21.26
CA ASP A 172 -11.68 1.79 21.34
C ASP A 172 -10.44 1.49 22.19
N GLY A 173 -10.28 0.24 22.62
CA GLY A 173 -9.17 -0.19 23.46
C GLY A 173 -7.83 -0.17 22.71
N PRO A 174 -6.72 0.12 23.41
CA PRO A 174 -5.39 -0.02 22.85
C PRO A 174 -5.06 -1.49 22.61
N VAL A 175 -4.31 -1.75 21.55
CA VAL A 175 -3.87 -3.10 21.17
C VAL A 175 -2.41 -3.29 21.52
N CYS A 176 -2.12 -4.35 22.29
CA CYS A 176 -0.77 -4.79 22.55
C CYS A 176 -0.29 -5.67 21.38
N MET A 177 0.90 -5.38 20.86
CA MET A 177 1.57 -6.20 19.86
C MET A 177 3.03 -6.35 20.27
N LEU A 178 3.54 -7.58 20.29
CA LEU A 178 4.91 -7.89 20.69
C LEU A 178 5.69 -8.47 19.53
N CYS A 179 6.92 -7.99 19.34
CA CYS A 179 7.86 -8.42 18.30
C CYS A 179 7.42 -8.01 16.89
N LEU A 180 7.28 -6.70 16.67
CA LEU A 180 7.17 -6.10 15.35
C LEU A 180 8.56 -5.67 14.85
N GLY A 181 8.91 -6.05 13.63
CA GLY A 181 10.03 -5.48 12.90
C GLY A 181 9.66 -4.10 12.34
N VAL A 182 10.50 -3.09 12.53
CA VAL A 182 10.30 -1.76 11.92
C VAL A 182 11.58 -1.33 11.24
N HIS A 183 11.47 -0.96 9.96
CA HIS A 183 12.56 -0.39 9.18
C HIS A 183 12.14 0.97 8.65
N ILE A 184 13.04 1.96 8.75
CA ILE A 184 12.87 3.29 8.17
C ILE A 184 13.88 3.42 7.03
N LEU A 185 13.36 3.44 5.81
CA LEU A 185 14.15 3.41 4.59
C LEU A 185 14.10 4.78 3.92
N ILE A 186 15.26 5.33 3.60
CA ILE A 186 15.40 6.57 2.82
C ILE A 186 15.90 6.26 1.41
N ALA A 187 15.94 7.26 0.54
CA ALA A 187 16.39 7.11 -0.85
C ALA A 187 17.69 6.32 -0.98
N GLY A 188 17.67 5.25 -1.77
CA GLY A 188 18.77 4.32 -1.99
C GLY A 188 18.83 3.13 -1.04
N ALA A 189 17.98 3.07 0.00
CA ALA A 189 17.78 1.85 0.80
C ALA A 189 16.78 0.91 0.13
N THR A 190 16.86 -0.37 0.45
CA THR A 190 16.01 -1.41 -0.12
C THR A 190 15.41 -2.33 0.94
N PHE A 191 14.28 -2.96 0.58
CA PHE A 191 13.69 -4.05 1.36
C PHE A 191 13.22 -5.16 0.42
N ASN A 192 13.65 -6.39 0.66
CA ASN A 192 13.16 -7.52 -0.12
C ASN A 192 11.91 -8.12 0.54
N LEU A 193 10.78 -8.04 -0.15
CA LEU A 193 9.46 -8.47 0.33
C LEU A 193 9.34 -10.00 0.52
N HIS A 194 10.17 -10.78 -0.18
CA HIS A 194 10.18 -12.24 -0.06
C HIS A 194 11.00 -12.70 1.15
N THR A 195 12.23 -12.19 1.27
CA THR A 195 13.15 -12.56 2.36
C THR A 195 12.92 -11.77 3.64
N ARG A 196 12.09 -10.71 3.58
CA ARG A 196 11.79 -9.77 4.67
C ARG A 196 13.04 -9.10 5.26
N ARG A 197 14.01 -8.77 4.40
CA ARG A 197 15.28 -8.17 4.80
C ARG A 197 15.46 -6.78 4.23
N ALA A 198 15.81 -5.85 5.11
CA ALA A 198 16.23 -4.51 4.74
C ALA A 198 17.74 -4.49 4.41
N SER A 199 18.12 -3.59 3.52
CA SER A 199 19.51 -3.30 3.19
C SER A 199 19.71 -1.79 3.05
N ALA A 200 20.88 -1.31 3.46
CA ALA A 200 21.28 0.07 3.22
C ALA A 200 21.48 0.38 1.72
N GLY A 201 21.56 -0.66 0.87
CA GLY A 201 21.67 -0.48 -0.57
C GLY A 201 22.81 0.46 -0.97
N ARG A 202 22.49 1.47 -1.81
CA ARG A 202 23.47 2.48 -2.26
C ARG A 202 24.03 3.37 -1.11
N LEU A 203 23.37 3.43 0.04
CA LEU A 203 23.84 4.20 1.18
C LEU A 203 25.09 3.59 1.81
N ALA A 204 25.25 2.26 1.78
CA ALA A 204 26.43 1.58 2.33
C ALA A 204 27.72 1.93 1.60
N THR A 205 27.65 2.46 0.37
CA THR A 205 28.81 2.81 -0.47
C THR A 205 29.15 4.31 -0.43
N ARG A 206 28.30 5.14 0.19
CA ARG A 206 28.60 6.55 0.40
C ARG A 206 29.70 6.64 1.45
N LYS A 207 30.95 6.88 1.00
CA LYS A 207 32.05 7.25 1.92
C LYS A 207 31.67 8.58 2.58
N THR A 208 31.69 8.62 3.90
CA THR A 208 31.65 9.82 4.71
C THR A 208 32.77 10.78 4.35
#